data_3e7c4957dd99babf7d7388113b6ce0e8
#
_entry.id   3e7c4957dd99babf7d7388113b6ce0e8
#
_cell.length_a   1.000
_cell.length_b   1.000
_cell.length_c   1.000
_cell.angle_alpha   90.00
_cell.angle_beta   90.00
_cell.angle_gamma   90.00
#
_symmetry.space_group_name_H-M   'P 1'
#
loop_
_entity.id
_entity.type
_entity.pdbx_description
1 polymer ?
#
loop_
_entity_poly.entity_id
_entity_poly.type
_entity_poly.pdbx_seq_one_letter_code
_entity_poly.pdbx_strand_id
1 'polypeptide(L)' 'MKATHPVIVKCTIGPYPRPMSKGMLDPMPVVKVQFNNGIEKTLFSYYPDEISFKESELIGLTEESARRLKFEKDKRYIQS' A
#
# COMPACT_ATOMS: atom_id res chain seq x y z
N MET A 1 14.47 2.22 -27.64
CA MET A 1 13.23 1.71 -27.13
C MET A 1 12.98 2.12 -25.69
N LYS A 2 11.79 2.50 -25.42
CA LYS A 2 11.48 2.93 -24.08
C LYS A 2 11.09 1.78 -23.19
N ALA A 3 11.60 1.79 -21.99
CA ALA A 3 11.14 0.87 -20.99
C ALA A 3 9.74 1.28 -20.55
N THR A 4 8.83 0.32 -20.55
CA THR A 4 7.48 0.56 -20.07
C THR A 4 7.43 0.07 -18.66
N HIS A 5 7.11 0.96 -17.74
CA HIS A 5 6.98 0.56 -16.36
C HIS A 5 5.68 -0.20 -16.16
N PRO A 6 5.74 -1.34 -15.46
CA PRO A 6 4.51 -2.08 -15.20
C PRO A 6 3.60 -1.28 -14.27
N VAL A 7 2.31 -1.45 -14.46
CA VAL A 7 1.33 -0.78 -13.62
C VAL A 7 0.55 -1.82 -12.84
N ILE A 8 0.01 -1.38 -11.72
CA ILE A 8 -0.74 -2.25 -10.83
C ILE A 8 -2.09 -2.53 -11.45
N VAL A 9 -2.42 -3.82 -11.59
CA VAL A 9 -3.72 -4.23 -12.11
C VAL A 9 -4.57 -4.88 -11.03
N LYS A 10 -3.96 -5.28 -9.92
CA LYS A 10 -4.68 -5.88 -8.82
C LYS A 10 -4.00 -5.44 -7.51
N CYS A 11 -4.81 -5.15 -6.52
CA CYS A 11 -4.30 -4.69 -5.24
C CYS A 11 -5.11 -5.33 -4.13
N THR A 12 -4.41 -5.83 -3.11
CA THR A 12 -5.03 -6.39 -1.94
C THR A 12 -4.44 -5.70 -0.72
N ILE A 13 -5.28 -5.19 0.15
CA ILE A 13 -4.86 -4.52 1.36
C ILE A 13 -5.39 -5.31 2.55
N GLY A 14 -4.52 -5.60 3.48
CA GLY A 14 -4.95 -6.24 4.68
C GLY A 14 -4.11 -7.42 5.06
N PRO A 15 -4.53 -8.18 6.04
CA PRO A 15 -5.72 -7.94 6.86
C PRO A 15 -5.50 -6.78 7.81
N TYR A 16 -6.59 -6.10 8.16
CA TYR A 16 -6.51 -5.05 9.17
C TYR A 16 -6.30 -5.70 10.54
N PRO A 17 -5.59 -5.02 11.43
CA PRO A 17 -5.33 -5.58 12.75
C PRO A 17 -6.62 -5.78 13.51
N ARG A 18 -6.67 -6.86 14.28
CA ARG A 18 -7.79 -7.15 15.15
C ARG A 18 -7.38 -6.87 16.58
N PRO A 19 -8.32 -6.54 17.45
CA PRO A 19 -7.98 -6.41 18.86
C PRO A 19 -7.36 -7.72 19.34
N MET A 20 -6.14 -7.64 19.84
CA MET A 20 -5.43 -8.79 20.36
C MET A 20 -5.46 -8.71 21.86
N SER A 21 -5.52 -9.86 22.49
CA SER A 21 -5.48 -9.88 23.94
C SER A 21 -4.03 -9.75 24.40
N LYS A 22 -3.86 -8.91 25.40
CA LYS A 22 -2.66 -8.88 26.23
C LYS A 22 -1.33 -8.74 25.54
N GLY A 23 -0.97 -7.53 25.22
CA GLY A 23 0.40 -7.23 24.85
C GLY A 23 0.86 -7.76 23.52
N MET A 24 -0.02 -8.38 22.78
CA MET A 24 0.32 -8.81 21.42
C MET A 24 0.27 -7.59 20.51
N LEU A 25 1.25 -7.50 19.64
CA LEU A 25 1.25 -6.43 18.65
C LEU A 25 0.35 -6.81 17.49
N ASP A 26 -0.55 -5.90 17.12
CA ASP A 26 -1.38 -6.11 15.96
C ASP A 26 -0.53 -6.02 14.70
N PRO A 27 -0.72 -6.93 13.76
CA PRO A 27 -0.01 -6.81 12.49
C PRO A 27 -0.52 -5.60 11.73
N MET A 28 0.39 -4.89 11.08
CA MET A 28 0.02 -3.77 10.25
C MET A 28 -0.58 -4.29 8.94
N PRO A 29 -1.58 -3.61 8.40
CA PRO A 29 -2.06 -3.98 7.06
C PRO A 29 -0.95 -3.81 6.04
N VAL A 30 -0.92 -4.72 5.09
CA VAL A 30 0.13 -4.80 4.09
C VAL A 30 -0.51 -4.60 2.73
N VAL A 31 0.13 -3.81 1.89
CA VAL A 31 -0.34 -3.57 0.53
C VAL A 31 0.39 -4.51 -0.40
N LYS A 32 -0.35 -5.43 -0.98
CA LYS A 32 0.16 -6.39 -1.96
C LYS A 32 -0.44 -6.07 -3.30
N VAL A 33 0.39 -6.08 -4.32
CA VAL A 33 -0.07 -5.71 -5.66
C VAL A 33 0.40 -6.73 -6.68
N GLN A 34 -0.33 -6.79 -7.76
CA GLN A 34 0.08 -7.54 -8.95
C GLN A 34 0.15 -6.57 -10.10
N PHE A 35 1.27 -6.61 -10.82
CA PHE A 35 1.49 -5.73 -11.95
C PHE A 35 1.03 -6.40 -13.24
N ASN A 36 0.88 -5.60 -14.28
CA ASN A 36 0.39 -6.10 -15.56
C ASN A 36 1.35 -7.05 -16.25
N ASN A 37 2.58 -7.16 -15.75
CA ASN A 37 3.52 -8.14 -16.25
C ASN A 37 3.46 -9.46 -15.48
N GLY A 38 2.50 -9.61 -14.56
CA GLY A 38 2.31 -10.84 -13.81
C GLY A 38 3.10 -10.94 -12.51
N ILE A 39 3.93 -9.95 -12.21
CA ILE A 39 4.73 -9.97 -11.00
C ILE A 39 3.88 -9.50 -9.83
N GLU A 40 3.92 -10.25 -8.73
CA GLU A 40 3.27 -9.86 -7.50
C GLU A 40 4.33 -9.50 -6.48
N LYS A 41 4.05 -8.46 -5.71
CA LYS A 41 4.98 -8.09 -4.65
C LYS A 41 4.25 -7.30 -3.57
N THR A 42 4.86 -7.27 -2.40
CA THR A 42 4.40 -6.45 -1.29
C THR A 42 5.09 -5.09 -1.41
N LEU A 43 4.30 -4.03 -1.45
CA LEU A 43 4.86 -2.70 -1.59
C LEU A 43 5.27 -2.12 -0.25
N PHE A 44 4.32 -2.06 0.70
CA PHE A 44 4.59 -1.43 1.99
C PHE A 44 3.49 -1.81 2.96
N SER A 45 3.69 -1.46 4.21
CA SER A 45 2.66 -1.53 5.24
C SER A 45 2.46 -0.12 5.78
N TYR A 46 1.38 0.08 6.51
CA TYR A 46 1.07 1.40 7.03
C TYR A 46 0.26 1.29 8.32
N TYR A 47 0.21 2.40 9.05
CA TYR A 47 -0.59 2.46 10.27
C TYR A 47 -1.99 2.95 9.92
N PRO A 48 -3.02 2.11 10.12
CA PRO A 48 -4.38 2.52 9.72
C PRO A 48 -4.93 3.69 10.51
N ASP A 49 -4.34 3.96 11.67
CA ASP A 49 -4.74 5.11 12.47
C ASP A 49 -4.24 6.43 11.89
N GLU A 50 -3.20 6.38 11.08
CA GLU A 50 -2.58 7.58 10.54
C GLU A 50 -3.03 7.86 9.13
N ILE A 51 -3.00 6.86 8.29
CA ILE A 51 -3.38 7.01 6.88
C ILE A 51 -4.19 5.80 6.48
N SER A 52 -4.86 5.91 5.36
CA SER A 52 -5.61 4.79 4.81
C SER A 52 -5.45 4.77 3.31
N PHE A 53 -5.63 3.59 2.76
CA PHE A 53 -5.57 3.37 1.32
C PHE A 53 -6.77 2.57 0.90
N LYS A 54 -7.26 2.87 -0.29
CA LYS A 54 -8.24 2.03 -0.94
C LYS A 54 -7.55 1.27 -2.06
N GLU A 55 -8.00 0.06 -2.29
CA GLU A 55 -7.39 -0.74 -3.34
C GLU A 55 -7.45 -0.03 -4.69
N SER A 56 -8.57 0.66 -4.95
CA SER A 56 -8.74 1.36 -6.21
C SER A 56 -7.78 2.52 -6.39
N GLU A 57 -7.26 3.07 -5.30
CA GLU A 57 -6.31 4.18 -5.40
C GLU A 57 -5.00 3.77 -6.06
N LEU A 58 -4.66 2.51 -5.95
CA LEU A 58 -3.37 2.01 -6.41
C LEU A 58 -3.44 1.39 -7.79
N ILE A 59 -4.64 1.02 -8.24
CA ILE A 59 -4.79 0.41 -9.55
C ILE A 59 -4.41 1.44 -10.63
N GLY A 60 -3.57 1.02 -11.57
CA GLY A 60 -3.11 1.88 -12.65
C GLY A 60 -1.86 2.66 -12.34
N LEU A 61 -1.35 2.56 -11.12
CA LEU A 61 -0.12 3.24 -10.74
C LEU A 61 1.09 2.34 -10.95
N THR A 62 2.23 2.95 -11.19
CA THR A 62 3.50 2.23 -11.16
C THR A 62 3.92 2.06 -9.71
N GLU A 63 4.92 1.22 -9.49
CA GLU A 63 5.44 1.03 -8.13
C GLU A 63 5.93 2.35 -7.55
N GLU A 64 6.63 3.13 -8.34
CA GLU A 64 7.15 4.42 -7.88
C GLU A 64 6.03 5.37 -7.52
N SER A 65 5.00 5.43 -8.35
CA SER A 65 3.86 6.31 -8.08
C SER A 65 3.11 5.87 -6.82
N ALA A 66 2.98 4.56 -6.61
CA ALA A 66 2.31 4.05 -5.42
C ALA A 66 3.09 4.41 -4.16
N ARG A 67 4.41 4.30 -4.20
CA ARG A 67 5.24 4.66 -3.06
C ARG A 67 5.20 6.16 -2.80
N ARG A 68 5.13 6.96 -3.85
CA ARG A 68 5.00 8.39 -3.73
C ARG A 68 3.68 8.77 -3.07
N LEU A 69 2.62 8.07 -3.42
CA LEU A 69 1.32 8.31 -2.80
C LEU A 69 1.39 8.07 -1.29
N LYS A 70 2.05 6.99 -0.88
CA LYS A 70 2.22 6.74 0.55
C LYS A 70 3.00 7.87 1.21
N PHE A 71 4.08 8.30 0.58
CA PHE A 71 4.89 9.37 1.12
C PHE A 71 4.07 10.65 1.29
N GLU A 72 3.23 10.97 0.31
CA GLU A 72 2.41 12.17 0.39
C GLU A 72 1.36 12.08 1.49
N LYS A 73 0.79 10.90 1.68
CA LYS A 73 -0.17 10.73 2.77
C LYS A 73 0.49 10.86 4.13
N ASP A 74 1.67 10.28 4.29
CA ASP A 74 2.43 10.42 5.53
C ASP A 74 2.79 11.88 5.79
N LYS A 75 3.18 12.59 4.75
CA LYS A 75 3.56 13.98 4.87
C LYS A 75 2.37 14.84 5.32
N ARG A 76 1.21 14.59 4.74
CA ARG A 76 0.00 15.32 5.12
C ARG A 76 -0.37 15.05 6.57
N TYR A 77 -0.23 13.82 7.00
CA TYR A 77 -0.52 13.47 8.38
C TYR A 77 0.39 14.24 9.35
N ILE A 78 1.67 14.30 9.03
CA ILE A 78 2.64 14.96 9.90
C ILE A 78 2.40 16.46 9.93
N GLN A 79 1.96 17.05 8.82
CA GLN A 79 1.77 18.48 8.71
C GLN A 79 0.41 18.97 9.18
N SER A 80 -0.52 18.07 9.40
CA SER A 80 -1.88 18.45 9.79
C SER A 80 -2.00 18.78 11.26
#